data_128027e45b403658a7efded46da3c902
#
_entry.id   128027e45b403658a7efded46da3c902
#
_cell.length_a   1.000
_cell.length_b   1.000
_cell.length_c   1.000
_cell.angle_alpha   90.00
_cell.angle_beta   90.00
_cell.angle_gamma   90.00
#
_symmetry.space_group_name_H-M   'P 1'
#
loop_
_entity.id
_entity.type
_entity.pdbx_description
1 polymer ?
#
loop_
_entity_poly.entity_id
_entity_poly.type
_entity_poly.pdbx_seq_one_letter_code
_entity_poly.pdbx_strand_id
1 'polypeptide(L)'
;FQMSIDEILKECEYLMSINLKSIILFAIPDVKDSVGSECLCNESIIARTVKATKAKYPEMFVVTDLCFCEYTDHGHCGVVEDNQVCNDQTVANLVKQSVCAAKAGADMLAPSAMMDGQVKAIRAGLDNAGFEHVAILAHAIKFASSFYGPFRAAVDCELSGDRKGYQMDYANIRQALQEALLDEQEGADILMVKPGTPYLDVLSSLREKTNLPLAAYQVGGEYAAIKFAALAGALDEKKVIFETLTGFKRAGADLIVSYYTKQVAQWLKE
;
A
#
# COMPACT_ATOMS: atom_id res chain seq x y z
N PHE A 1 10.57 -1.83 10.16
CA PHE A 1 10.64 -1.44 11.57
C PHE A 1 9.26 -0.95 12.00
N GLN A 2 8.85 -1.30 13.23
CA GLN A 2 7.74 -0.64 13.90
C GLN A 2 8.28 0.65 14.54
N MET A 3 7.58 1.74 14.38
CA MET A 3 7.98 3.06 14.85
C MET A 3 6.84 3.72 15.64
N SER A 4 7.16 4.37 16.75
CA SER A 4 6.23 5.29 17.40
C SER A 4 6.04 6.54 16.57
N ILE A 5 5.02 7.36 16.89
CA ILE A 5 4.79 8.66 16.22
C ILE A 5 6.05 9.53 16.29
N ASP A 6 6.72 9.59 17.45
CA ASP A 6 7.93 10.38 17.63
C ASP A 6 9.08 9.91 16.73
N GLU A 7 9.25 8.58 16.57
CA GLU A 7 10.25 8.03 15.64
C GLU A 7 9.90 8.30 14.17
N ILE A 8 8.62 8.24 13.80
CA ILE A 8 8.16 8.63 12.45
C ILE A 8 8.47 10.11 12.19
N LEU A 9 8.28 10.99 13.15
CA LEU A 9 8.61 12.40 12.99
C LEU A 9 10.11 12.65 12.82
N LYS A 10 10.98 11.91 13.50
CA LYS A 10 12.43 11.95 13.29
C LYS A 10 12.81 11.40 11.90
N GLU A 11 12.18 10.32 11.48
CA GLU A 11 12.39 9.77 10.14
C GLU A 11 11.96 10.76 9.07
N CYS A 12 10.81 11.43 9.21
CA CYS A 12 10.36 12.49 8.29
C CYS A 12 11.38 13.64 8.20
N GLU A 13 11.96 14.08 9.32
CA GLU A 13 13.03 15.09 9.33
C GLU A 13 14.22 14.67 8.48
N TYR A 14 14.66 13.43 8.65
CA TYR A 14 15.74 12.88 7.86
C TYR A 14 15.38 12.77 6.37
N LEU A 15 14.19 12.25 6.05
CA LEU A 15 13.72 12.11 4.66
C LEU A 15 13.63 13.47 3.95
N MET A 16 13.13 14.50 4.63
CA MET A 16 13.12 15.88 4.11
C MET A 16 14.52 16.38 3.81
N SER A 17 15.52 16.09 4.67
CA SER A 17 16.91 16.50 4.48
C SER A 17 17.56 15.88 3.23
N ILE A 18 17.09 14.72 2.78
CA ILE A 18 17.52 14.05 1.56
C ILE A 18 16.59 14.24 0.36
N ASN A 19 15.61 15.16 0.49
CA ASN A 19 14.63 15.50 -0.53
C ASN A 19 13.65 14.36 -0.88
N LEU A 20 13.38 13.46 0.06
CA LEU A 20 12.30 12.50 -0.02
C LEU A 20 11.08 13.08 0.72
N LYS A 21 10.05 13.46 -0.04
CA LYS A 21 8.88 14.18 0.49
C LYS A 21 7.60 13.33 0.49
N SER A 22 7.70 12.03 0.35
CA SER A 22 6.55 11.14 0.27
C SER A 22 6.78 9.88 1.11
N ILE A 23 5.78 9.52 1.91
CA ILE A 23 5.76 8.31 2.73
C ILE A 23 4.43 7.59 2.58
N ILE A 24 4.47 6.25 2.71
CA ILE A 24 3.26 5.45 2.90
C ILE A 24 3.26 4.88 4.32
N LEU A 25 2.15 5.08 5.02
CA LEU A 25 1.98 4.67 6.41
C LEU A 25 1.08 3.43 6.49
N PHE A 26 1.53 2.47 7.28
CA PHE A 26 0.81 1.32 7.78
C PHE A 26 0.76 1.43 9.29
N ALA A 27 -0.37 1.13 9.92
CA ALA A 27 -0.51 1.31 11.36
C ALA A 27 -0.79 -0.02 12.07
N ILE A 28 -0.25 -0.15 13.27
CA ILE A 28 -0.47 -1.32 14.12
C ILE A 28 -1.08 -0.80 15.41
N PRO A 29 -2.37 -1.08 15.68
CA PRO A 29 -3.02 -0.64 16.91
C PRO A 29 -2.58 -1.51 18.10
N ASP A 30 -2.72 -0.97 19.31
CA ASP A 30 -2.46 -1.71 20.55
C ASP A 30 -3.49 -2.82 20.78
N VAL A 31 -4.71 -2.64 20.29
CA VAL A 31 -5.82 -3.60 20.39
C VAL A 31 -6.40 -3.87 19.01
N LYS A 32 -6.51 -5.15 18.70
CA LYS A 32 -7.17 -5.63 17.48
C LYS A 32 -8.50 -6.29 17.84
N ASP A 33 -9.47 -6.20 16.95
CA ASP A 33 -10.77 -6.87 17.09
C ASP A 33 -11.25 -7.47 15.78
N SER A 34 -12.40 -8.14 15.79
CA SER A 34 -12.92 -8.86 14.61
C SER A 34 -13.35 -7.96 13.44
N VAL A 35 -13.45 -6.65 13.65
CA VAL A 35 -13.90 -5.69 12.61
C VAL A 35 -12.89 -4.59 12.33
N GLY A 36 -11.78 -4.58 13.07
CA GLY A 36 -10.74 -3.55 12.93
C GLY A 36 -11.24 -2.16 13.34
N SER A 37 -12.03 -2.07 14.42
CA SER A 37 -12.75 -0.85 14.80
C SER A 37 -11.85 0.34 15.08
N GLU A 38 -10.60 0.12 15.49
CA GLU A 38 -9.64 1.19 15.81
C GLU A 38 -9.43 2.13 14.62
N CYS A 39 -9.30 1.60 13.39
CA CYS A 39 -9.07 2.43 12.20
C CYS A 39 -10.31 3.22 11.73
N LEU A 40 -11.47 2.99 12.32
CA LEU A 40 -12.73 3.65 11.95
C LEU A 40 -12.99 4.94 12.72
N CYS A 41 -12.06 5.41 13.55
CA CYS A 41 -12.23 6.61 14.35
C CYS A 41 -11.21 7.71 14.02
N ASN A 42 -11.59 8.98 14.29
CA ASN A 42 -10.74 10.14 14.02
C ASN A 42 -9.51 10.25 14.96
N GLU A 43 -9.44 9.43 15.99
CA GLU A 43 -8.35 9.37 16.98
C GLU A 43 -7.56 8.06 16.86
N SER A 44 -7.74 7.31 15.77
CA SER A 44 -6.95 6.12 15.46
C SER A 44 -5.46 6.42 15.42
N ILE A 45 -4.62 5.38 15.62
CA ILE A 45 -3.17 5.56 15.56
C ILE A 45 -2.74 6.14 14.21
N ILE A 46 -3.35 5.71 13.11
CA ILE A 46 -3.05 6.27 11.79
C ILE A 46 -3.46 7.74 11.67
N ALA A 47 -4.65 8.11 12.16
CA ALA A 47 -5.12 9.49 12.13
C ALA A 47 -4.24 10.41 12.99
N ARG A 48 -3.84 9.98 14.20
CA ARG A 48 -2.91 10.72 15.06
C ARG A 48 -1.54 10.89 14.40
N THR A 49 -1.03 9.85 13.73
CA THR A 49 0.26 9.89 13.02
C THR A 49 0.21 10.88 11.86
N VAL A 50 -0.84 10.85 11.04
CA VAL A 50 -1.04 11.78 9.93
C VAL A 50 -1.12 13.22 10.45
N LYS A 51 -1.97 13.50 11.46
CA LYS A 51 -2.10 14.83 12.08
C LYS A 51 -0.75 15.36 12.57
N ALA A 52 0.02 14.54 13.30
CA ALA A 52 1.33 14.91 13.83
C ALA A 52 2.34 15.19 12.71
N THR A 53 2.35 14.34 11.66
CA THR A 53 3.25 14.51 10.51
C THR A 53 2.93 15.79 9.75
N LYS A 54 1.67 16.04 9.42
CA LYS A 54 1.25 17.23 8.67
C LYS A 54 1.43 18.52 9.49
N ALA A 55 1.26 18.46 10.80
CA ALA A 55 1.49 19.62 11.68
C ALA A 55 2.98 20.02 11.72
N LYS A 56 3.91 19.06 11.72
CA LYS A 56 5.35 19.33 11.80
C LYS A 56 6.00 19.49 10.43
N TYR A 57 5.54 18.74 9.44
CA TYR A 57 6.08 18.71 8.07
C TYR A 57 4.94 18.84 7.05
N PRO A 58 4.34 20.03 6.87
CA PRO A 58 3.19 20.22 5.97
C PRO A 58 3.50 19.86 4.51
N GLU A 59 4.77 19.92 4.09
CA GLU A 59 5.22 19.53 2.75
C GLU A 59 5.38 18.01 2.56
N MET A 60 5.33 17.21 3.64
CA MET A 60 5.39 15.76 3.52
C MET A 60 4.09 15.26 2.90
N PHE A 61 4.19 14.60 1.75
CA PHE A 61 3.07 13.94 1.10
C PHE A 61 2.81 12.60 1.80
N VAL A 62 1.69 12.49 2.47
CA VAL A 62 1.34 11.34 3.30
C VAL A 62 0.32 10.47 2.59
N VAL A 63 0.72 9.26 2.27
CA VAL A 63 -0.16 8.20 1.78
C VAL A 63 -0.53 7.28 2.95
N THR A 64 -1.79 6.90 3.09
CA THR A 64 -2.21 5.89 4.08
C THR A 64 -2.71 4.64 3.38
N ASP A 65 -2.25 3.47 3.82
CA ASP A 65 -2.86 2.20 3.43
C ASP A 65 -4.30 2.12 3.97
N LEU A 66 -5.22 1.58 3.18
CA LEU A 66 -6.57 1.28 3.60
C LEU A 66 -6.79 -0.23 3.53
N CYS A 67 -6.66 -0.85 4.67
CA CYS A 67 -6.87 -2.28 4.87
C CYS A 67 -7.27 -2.53 6.33
N PHE A 68 -7.75 -3.74 6.61
CA PHE A 68 -8.11 -4.14 7.97
C PHE A 68 -7.13 -5.16 8.56
N CYS A 69 -6.24 -5.75 7.77
CA CYS A 69 -5.39 -6.85 8.24
C CYS A 69 -4.41 -6.48 9.36
N GLU A 70 -4.09 -5.21 9.51
CA GLU A 70 -3.30 -4.68 10.61
C GLU A 70 -4.12 -4.52 11.91
N TYR A 71 -5.44 -4.38 11.76
CA TYR A 71 -6.38 -4.02 12.83
C TYR A 71 -7.27 -5.17 13.27
N THR A 72 -7.37 -6.24 12.46
CA THR A 72 -8.19 -7.41 12.79
C THR A 72 -7.38 -8.48 13.53
N ASP A 73 -8.04 -9.15 14.48
CA ASP A 73 -7.47 -10.25 15.28
C ASP A 73 -7.29 -11.54 14.48
N HIS A 74 -8.05 -11.72 13.40
CA HIS A 74 -7.95 -12.86 12.48
C HIS A 74 -7.05 -12.61 11.26
N GLY A 75 -6.53 -11.39 11.07
CA GLY A 75 -5.58 -11.04 10.01
C GLY A 75 -6.14 -10.97 8.59
N HIS A 76 -7.44 -11.09 8.36
CA HIS A 76 -8.05 -10.85 7.04
C HIS A 76 -8.22 -9.34 6.76
N CYS A 77 -8.35 -9.00 5.46
CA CYS A 77 -8.44 -7.62 4.99
C CYS A 77 -9.85 -7.02 5.09
N GLY A 78 -10.75 -7.63 5.83
CA GLY A 78 -12.14 -7.17 5.99
C GLY A 78 -12.92 -7.93 7.05
N VAL A 79 -14.20 -7.64 7.14
CA VAL A 79 -15.14 -8.31 8.05
C VAL A 79 -15.31 -9.77 7.64
N VAL A 80 -15.22 -10.70 8.59
CA VAL A 80 -15.37 -12.14 8.35
C VAL A 80 -16.67 -12.63 8.93
N GLU A 81 -17.49 -13.30 8.11
CA GLU A 81 -18.68 -14.05 8.50
C GLU A 81 -18.62 -15.43 7.85
N ASP A 82 -18.98 -16.48 8.56
CA ASP A 82 -18.97 -17.87 8.08
C ASP A 82 -17.61 -18.29 7.41
N ASN A 83 -16.51 -17.85 7.98
CA ASN A 83 -15.13 -18.04 7.47
C ASN A 83 -14.85 -17.42 6.07
N GLN A 84 -15.66 -16.45 5.65
CA GLN A 84 -15.46 -15.72 4.40
C GLN A 84 -15.43 -14.21 4.66
N VAL A 85 -14.67 -13.49 3.87
CA VAL A 85 -14.65 -12.01 3.93
C VAL A 85 -15.92 -11.48 3.26
N CYS A 86 -16.70 -10.69 4.01
CA CYS A 86 -17.90 -10.04 3.52
C CYS A 86 -17.55 -8.76 2.77
N ASN A 87 -17.66 -8.79 1.45
CA ASN A 87 -17.33 -7.67 0.56
C ASN A 87 -18.04 -6.38 0.97
N ASP A 88 -19.35 -6.36 0.95
CA ASP A 88 -20.16 -5.13 1.09
C ASP A 88 -20.00 -4.47 2.47
N GLN A 89 -19.92 -5.27 3.53
CA GLN A 89 -19.66 -4.75 4.87
C GLN A 89 -18.24 -4.16 4.97
N THR A 90 -17.27 -4.83 4.36
CA THR A 90 -15.89 -4.35 4.31
C THR A 90 -15.79 -3.05 3.53
N VAL A 91 -16.42 -2.94 2.37
CA VAL A 91 -16.48 -1.70 1.57
C VAL A 91 -17.11 -0.56 2.37
N ALA A 92 -18.21 -0.80 3.07
CA ALA A 92 -18.85 0.21 3.93
C ALA A 92 -17.90 0.72 5.04
N ASN A 93 -17.05 -0.15 5.59
CA ASN A 93 -16.05 0.22 6.59
C ASN A 93 -14.84 0.91 5.95
N LEU A 94 -14.40 0.51 4.73
CA LEU A 94 -13.35 1.21 3.98
C LEU A 94 -13.71 2.67 3.71
N VAL A 95 -14.98 2.97 3.41
CA VAL A 95 -15.47 4.34 3.25
C VAL A 95 -15.30 5.14 4.55
N LYS A 96 -15.61 4.56 5.71
CA LYS A 96 -15.42 5.24 7.01
C LYS A 96 -13.94 5.48 7.29
N GLN A 97 -13.11 4.45 7.08
CA GLN A 97 -11.65 4.53 7.26
C GLN A 97 -11.05 5.63 6.36
N SER A 98 -11.47 5.69 5.08
CA SER A 98 -11.00 6.69 4.12
C SER A 98 -11.33 8.13 4.55
N VAL A 99 -12.55 8.37 5.00
CA VAL A 99 -12.97 9.69 5.49
C VAL A 99 -12.23 10.08 6.78
N CYS A 100 -11.96 9.13 7.68
CA CYS A 100 -11.14 9.39 8.87
C CYS A 100 -9.70 9.79 8.52
N ALA A 101 -9.07 9.08 7.57
CA ALA A 101 -7.71 9.39 7.11
C ALA A 101 -7.65 10.75 6.39
N ALA A 102 -8.62 11.06 5.52
CA ALA A 102 -8.72 12.35 4.83
C ALA A 102 -8.91 13.51 5.82
N LYS A 103 -9.78 13.37 6.83
CA LYS A 103 -9.96 14.36 7.93
C LYS A 103 -8.68 14.58 8.72
N ALA A 104 -7.83 13.56 8.86
CA ALA A 104 -6.55 13.70 9.54
C ALA A 104 -5.50 14.44 8.70
N GLY A 105 -5.73 14.63 7.39
CA GLY A 105 -4.85 15.34 6.46
C GLY A 105 -4.03 14.44 5.55
N ALA A 106 -4.42 13.18 5.33
CA ALA A 106 -3.80 12.33 4.32
C ALA A 106 -3.97 12.96 2.92
N ASP A 107 -2.89 12.99 2.14
CA ASP A 107 -2.90 13.55 0.78
C ASP A 107 -3.39 12.53 -0.25
N MET A 108 -3.19 11.23 0.01
CA MET A 108 -3.57 10.13 -0.86
C MET A 108 -3.93 8.89 -0.04
N LEU A 109 -4.88 8.11 -0.53
CA LEU A 109 -5.31 6.86 0.09
C LEU A 109 -4.96 5.67 -0.81
N ALA A 110 -4.47 4.58 -0.21
CA ALA A 110 -4.03 3.39 -0.93
C ALA A 110 -4.87 2.16 -0.54
N PRO A 111 -6.11 2.00 -1.08
CA PRO A 111 -6.95 0.85 -0.78
C PRO A 111 -6.29 -0.45 -1.23
N SER A 112 -6.05 -1.35 -0.26
CA SER A 112 -5.33 -2.60 -0.47
C SER A 112 -6.11 -3.85 -0.03
N ALA A 113 -7.36 -3.69 0.39
CA ALA A 113 -8.21 -4.77 0.89
C ALA A 113 -8.68 -5.73 -0.22
N MET A 114 -8.66 -5.32 -1.48
CA MET A 114 -9.08 -6.10 -2.65
C MET A 114 -10.58 -6.48 -2.61
N MET A 115 -11.41 -5.52 -2.25
CA MET A 115 -12.88 -5.68 -2.28
C MET A 115 -13.45 -5.14 -3.59
N ASP A 116 -14.42 -5.84 -4.15
CA ASP A 116 -15.10 -5.41 -5.37
C ASP A 116 -15.84 -4.09 -5.13
N GLY A 117 -15.62 -3.10 -6.02
CA GLY A 117 -16.24 -1.78 -5.93
C GLY A 117 -15.66 -0.87 -4.84
N GLN A 118 -14.54 -1.24 -4.22
CA GLN A 118 -13.93 -0.46 -3.12
C GLN A 118 -13.51 0.94 -3.57
N VAL A 119 -12.93 1.09 -4.76
CA VAL A 119 -12.47 2.40 -5.27
C VAL A 119 -13.65 3.32 -5.50
N LYS A 120 -14.70 2.86 -6.16
CA LYS A 120 -15.93 3.63 -6.39
C LYS A 120 -16.56 4.10 -5.09
N ALA A 121 -16.68 3.22 -4.11
CA ALA A 121 -17.31 3.55 -2.82
C ALA A 121 -16.46 4.56 -2.04
N ILE A 122 -15.12 4.38 -2.00
CA ILE A 122 -14.19 5.31 -1.36
C ILE A 122 -14.25 6.67 -2.02
N ARG A 123 -14.21 6.76 -3.36
CA ARG A 123 -14.29 8.03 -4.09
C ARG A 123 -15.59 8.77 -3.78
N ALA A 124 -16.71 8.07 -3.86
CA ALA A 124 -18.01 8.66 -3.51
C ALA A 124 -18.07 9.13 -2.04
N GLY A 125 -17.49 8.36 -1.11
CA GLY A 125 -17.43 8.72 0.30
C GLY A 125 -16.59 9.96 0.57
N LEU A 126 -15.44 10.08 -0.10
CA LEU A 126 -14.56 11.26 -0.02
C LEU A 126 -15.25 12.49 -0.59
N ASP A 127 -15.85 12.40 -1.78
CA ASP A 127 -16.55 13.51 -2.43
C ASP A 127 -17.72 14.01 -1.58
N ASN A 128 -18.54 13.10 -1.06
CA ASN A 128 -19.65 13.44 -0.17
C ASN A 128 -19.19 14.10 1.15
N ALA A 129 -17.97 13.86 1.56
CA ALA A 129 -17.37 14.45 2.77
C ALA A 129 -16.55 15.74 2.50
N GLY A 130 -16.47 16.22 1.24
CA GLY A 130 -15.73 17.41 0.83
C GLY A 130 -14.22 17.21 0.66
N PHE A 131 -13.81 15.98 0.32
CA PHE A 131 -12.40 15.58 0.12
C PHE A 131 -12.12 15.15 -1.32
N GLU A 132 -12.69 15.85 -2.31
CA GLU A 132 -12.52 15.57 -3.75
C GLU A 132 -11.04 15.64 -4.18
N HIS A 133 -10.24 16.43 -3.48
CA HIS A 133 -8.81 16.61 -3.74
C HIS A 133 -7.91 15.47 -3.23
N VAL A 134 -8.43 14.57 -2.40
CA VAL A 134 -7.67 13.41 -1.88
C VAL A 134 -7.61 12.34 -2.94
N ALA A 135 -6.38 12.02 -3.39
CA ALA A 135 -6.16 11.06 -4.47
C ALA A 135 -6.28 9.60 -4.00
N ILE A 136 -6.55 8.70 -4.95
CA ILE A 136 -6.65 7.24 -4.71
C ILE A 136 -5.56 6.51 -5.51
N LEU A 137 -4.62 5.89 -4.79
CA LEU A 137 -3.63 4.95 -5.29
C LEU A 137 -4.18 3.53 -5.13
N ALA A 138 -4.92 3.03 -6.10
CA ALA A 138 -5.52 1.72 -6.01
C ALA A 138 -4.46 0.61 -6.07
N HIS A 139 -4.48 -0.33 -5.12
CA HIS A 139 -3.79 -1.61 -5.28
C HIS A 139 -4.55 -2.47 -6.29
N ALA A 140 -4.70 -1.96 -7.50
CA ALA A 140 -5.57 -2.50 -8.53
C ALA A 140 -5.23 -3.94 -8.92
N ILE A 141 -3.95 -4.28 -8.90
CA ILE A 141 -3.45 -5.63 -9.14
C ILE A 141 -2.64 -6.10 -7.94
N LYS A 142 -3.25 -6.95 -7.11
CA LYS A 142 -2.60 -7.54 -5.93
C LYS A 142 -2.78 -9.05 -5.92
N PHE A 143 -1.71 -9.75 -6.22
CA PHE A 143 -1.71 -11.22 -6.26
C PHE A 143 -1.58 -11.85 -4.88
N ALA A 144 -2.18 -13.02 -4.67
CA ALA A 144 -1.90 -13.88 -3.53
C ALA A 144 -0.45 -14.38 -3.64
N SER A 145 0.44 -13.84 -2.80
CA SER A 145 1.88 -14.02 -2.95
C SER A 145 2.57 -14.47 -1.68
N SER A 146 3.57 -15.35 -1.83
CA SER A 146 4.47 -15.75 -0.75
C SER A 146 5.46 -14.63 -0.34
N PHE A 147 5.64 -13.61 -1.17
CA PHE A 147 6.52 -12.47 -0.89
C PHE A 147 5.99 -11.52 0.20
N TYR A 148 4.77 -11.75 0.73
CA TYR A 148 4.21 -10.94 1.83
C TYR A 148 4.64 -11.39 3.23
N GLY A 149 5.41 -12.46 3.37
CA GLY A 149 5.85 -12.98 4.67
C GLY A 149 6.45 -11.91 5.60
N PRO A 150 7.47 -11.14 5.16
CA PRO A 150 8.07 -10.10 6.00
C PRO A 150 7.10 -9.00 6.44
N PHE A 151 6.13 -8.64 5.59
CA PHE A 151 5.09 -7.67 5.96
C PHE A 151 4.18 -8.22 7.06
N ARG A 152 3.70 -9.46 6.92
CA ARG A 152 2.83 -10.09 7.94
C ARG A 152 3.52 -10.14 9.31
N ALA A 153 4.81 -10.51 9.32
CA ALA A 153 5.61 -10.49 10.54
C ALA A 153 5.77 -9.07 11.12
N ALA A 154 5.93 -8.06 10.25
CA ALA A 154 6.12 -6.68 10.69
C ALA A 154 4.86 -6.06 11.30
N VAL A 155 3.66 -6.44 10.84
CA VAL A 155 2.38 -5.92 11.34
C VAL A 155 1.71 -6.82 12.37
N ASP A 156 2.42 -7.84 12.84
CA ASP A 156 1.91 -8.81 13.83
C ASP A 156 0.55 -9.39 13.41
N CYS A 157 0.52 -9.89 12.16
CA CYS A 157 -0.69 -10.40 11.52
C CYS A 157 -0.68 -11.92 11.54
N GLU A 158 -1.38 -12.51 12.50
CA GLU A 158 -1.69 -13.93 12.53
C GLU A 158 -2.86 -14.23 11.59
N LEU A 159 -2.54 -14.70 10.37
CA LEU A 159 -3.56 -15.00 9.36
C LEU A 159 -4.15 -16.40 9.59
N SER A 160 -5.44 -16.47 9.79
CA SER A 160 -6.20 -17.73 9.77
C SER A 160 -6.55 -18.11 8.33
N GLY A 161 -6.06 -19.24 7.82
CA GLY A 161 -6.29 -19.67 6.45
C GLY A 161 -5.40 -18.95 5.41
N ASP A 162 -6.00 -18.53 4.27
CA ASP A 162 -5.31 -17.78 3.22
C ASP A 162 -6.18 -16.62 2.68
N ARG A 163 -5.65 -15.86 1.74
CA ARG A 163 -6.33 -14.69 1.14
C ARG A 163 -6.74 -14.91 -0.33
N LYS A 164 -6.71 -16.15 -0.81
CA LYS A 164 -7.00 -16.46 -2.23
C LYS A 164 -8.46 -16.20 -2.62
N GLY A 165 -9.36 -16.10 -1.65
CA GLY A 165 -10.76 -15.76 -1.90
C GLY A 165 -10.99 -14.33 -2.39
N TYR A 166 -10.00 -13.41 -2.17
CA TYR A 166 -10.11 -12.01 -2.58
C TYR A 166 -8.80 -11.41 -3.13
N GLN A 167 -7.65 -12.07 -2.99
CA GLN A 167 -6.42 -11.71 -3.73
C GLN A 167 -6.32 -12.56 -5.00
N MET A 168 -5.83 -11.97 -6.08
CA MET A 168 -5.80 -12.58 -7.41
C MET A 168 -4.90 -13.81 -7.46
N ASP A 169 -5.29 -14.78 -8.30
CA ASP A 169 -4.42 -15.88 -8.67
C ASP A 169 -3.27 -15.36 -9.53
N TYR A 170 -2.04 -15.65 -9.10
CA TYR A 170 -0.83 -15.23 -9.81
C TYR A 170 -0.68 -15.83 -11.23
N ALA A 171 -1.45 -16.84 -11.59
CA ALA A 171 -1.47 -17.40 -12.93
C ALA A 171 -2.44 -16.69 -13.88
N ASN A 172 -3.29 -15.75 -13.39
CA ASN A 172 -4.38 -15.16 -14.16
C ASN A 172 -4.16 -13.68 -14.48
N ILE A 173 -3.36 -13.41 -15.51
CA ILE A 173 -3.14 -12.02 -16.00
C ILE A 173 -4.43 -11.38 -16.53
N ARG A 174 -5.38 -12.15 -17.06
CA ARG A 174 -6.60 -11.57 -17.65
C ARG A 174 -7.48 -10.92 -16.60
N GLN A 175 -7.66 -11.57 -15.46
CA GLN A 175 -8.35 -11.00 -14.31
C GLN A 175 -7.62 -9.74 -13.83
N ALA A 176 -6.30 -9.79 -13.68
CA ALA A 176 -5.51 -8.67 -13.22
C ALA A 176 -5.73 -7.40 -14.07
N LEU A 177 -5.71 -7.54 -15.39
CA LEU A 177 -5.94 -6.41 -16.30
C LEU A 177 -7.39 -5.91 -16.25
N GLN A 178 -8.36 -6.81 -16.10
CA GLN A 178 -9.78 -6.43 -15.99
C GLN A 178 -10.03 -5.62 -14.71
N GLU A 179 -9.53 -6.09 -13.57
CA GLU A 179 -9.68 -5.41 -12.28
C GLU A 179 -9.04 -4.02 -12.28
N ALA A 180 -7.83 -3.89 -12.87
CA ALA A 180 -7.19 -2.58 -12.96
C ALA A 180 -8.00 -1.58 -13.80
N LEU A 181 -8.62 -2.02 -14.90
CA LEU A 181 -9.46 -1.17 -15.71
C LEU A 181 -10.81 -0.84 -15.04
N LEU A 182 -11.32 -1.72 -14.18
CA LEU A 182 -12.48 -1.41 -13.35
C LEU A 182 -12.13 -0.35 -12.30
N ASP A 183 -11.01 -0.48 -11.60
CA ASP A 183 -10.54 0.54 -10.65
C ASP A 183 -10.33 1.91 -11.30
N GLU A 184 -9.80 1.96 -12.54
CA GLU A 184 -9.71 3.20 -13.34
C GLU A 184 -11.10 3.80 -13.59
N GLN A 185 -12.08 2.99 -14.01
CA GLN A 185 -13.46 3.44 -14.24
C GLN A 185 -14.17 3.87 -12.95
N GLU A 186 -13.79 3.31 -11.84
CA GLU A 186 -14.30 3.61 -10.50
C GLU A 186 -13.71 4.90 -9.89
N GLY A 187 -12.69 5.48 -10.53
CA GLY A 187 -12.11 6.76 -10.15
C GLY A 187 -10.78 6.67 -9.40
N ALA A 188 -9.99 5.63 -9.63
CA ALA A 188 -8.59 5.61 -9.19
C ALA A 188 -7.77 6.67 -9.95
N ASP A 189 -6.85 7.33 -9.26
CA ASP A 189 -5.90 8.29 -9.85
C ASP A 189 -4.59 7.62 -10.27
N ILE A 190 -4.21 6.54 -9.59
CA ILE A 190 -3.00 5.76 -9.86
C ILE A 190 -3.33 4.27 -9.69
N LEU A 191 -2.84 3.43 -10.61
CA LEU A 191 -3.00 1.98 -10.52
C LEU A 191 -1.69 1.32 -10.10
N MET A 192 -1.73 0.42 -9.12
CA MET A 192 -0.54 -0.26 -8.58
C MET A 192 -0.56 -1.74 -8.87
N VAL A 193 0.61 -2.28 -9.27
CA VAL A 193 0.89 -3.71 -9.37
C VAL A 193 1.71 -4.17 -8.14
N LYS A 194 1.25 -5.20 -7.44
CA LYS A 194 1.84 -5.73 -6.20
C LYS A 194 1.75 -7.27 -6.14
N PRO A 195 2.86 -7.98 -5.91
CA PRO A 195 4.26 -7.54 -5.93
C PRO A 195 4.72 -6.99 -7.27
N GLY A 196 5.95 -6.42 -7.33
CA GLY A 196 6.49 -5.80 -8.54
C GLY A 196 7.32 -6.74 -9.41
N THR A 197 8.45 -7.24 -8.91
CA THR A 197 9.46 -7.97 -9.70
C THR A 197 8.91 -9.22 -10.41
N PRO A 198 8.08 -10.08 -9.78
CA PRO A 198 7.56 -11.27 -10.45
C PRO A 198 6.50 -10.97 -11.53
N TYR A 199 6.02 -9.74 -11.63
CA TYR A 199 4.87 -9.36 -12.46
C TYR A 199 5.18 -8.16 -13.39
N LEU A 200 6.43 -8.07 -13.88
CA LEU A 200 6.84 -7.04 -14.86
C LEU A 200 6.07 -7.16 -16.18
N ASP A 201 5.71 -8.37 -16.58
CA ASP A 201 4.87 -8.68 -17.72
C ASP A 201 3.46 -8.09 -17.57
N VAL A 202 2.88 -8.23 -16.38
CA VAL A 202 1.57 -7.65 -16.04
C VAL A 202 1.62 -6.13 -16.05
N LEU A 203 2.67 -5.54 -15.44
CA LEU A 203 2.88 -4.09 -15.44
C LEU A 203 3.02 -3.54 -16.86
N SER A 204 3.81 -4.22 -17.70
CA SER A 204 3.98 -3.84 -19.11
C SER A 204 2.68 -3.95 -19.92
N SER A 205 1.94 -5.03 -19.68
CA SER A 205 0.63 -5.22 -20.35
C SER A 205 -0.41 -4.19 -19.89
N LEU A 206 -0.39 -3.79 -18.61
CA LEU A 206 -1.25 -2.74 -18.09
C LEU A 206 -0.91 -1.38 -18.68
N ARG A 207 0.40 -1.07 -18.86
CA ARG A 207 0.82 0.21 -19.48
C ARG A 207 0.25 0.42 -20.87
N GLU A 208 0.01 -0.64 -21.62
CA GLU A 208 -0.60 -0.56 -22.95
C GLU A 208 -2.13 -0.30 -22.92
N LYS A 209 -2.76 -0.41 -21.75
CA LYS A 209 -4.22 -0.35 -21.59
C LYS A 209 -4.72 0.93 -20.96
N THR A 210 -3.87 1.68 -20.25
CA THR A 210 -4.27 2.89 -19.53
C THR A 210 -3.26 4.02 -19.72
N ASN A 211 -3.73 5.26 -19.59
CA ASN A 211 -2.89 6.45 -19.52
C ASN A 211 -2.68 6.96 -18.08
N LEU A 212 -3.31 6.35 -17.08
CA LEU A 212 -3.08 6.72 -15.69
C LEU A 212 -1.62 6.43 -15.28
N PRO A 213 -1.08 7.16 -14.32
CA PRO A 213 0.20 6.81 -13.71
C PRO A 213 0.15 5.39 -13.13
N LEU A 214 1.23 4.63 -13.34
CA LEU A 214 1.37 3.27 -12.80
C LEU A 214 2.38 3.24 -11.66
N ALA A 215 2.04 2.53 -10.60
CA ALA A 215 2.93 2.25 -9.49
C ALA A 215 3.33 0.76 -9.46
N ALA A 216 4.57 0.48 -9.10
CA ALA A 216 5.04 -0.87 -8.81
C ALA A 216 5.50 -0.97 -7.35
N TYR A 217 5.08 -2.01 -6.63
CA TYR A 217 5.49 -2.21 -5.25
C TYR A 217 6.51 -3.35 -5.14
N GLN A 218 7.76 -3.00 -4.84
CA GLN A 218 8.77 -3.97 -4.40
C GLN A 218 8.51 -4.34 -2.94
N VAL A 219 7.85 -5.47 -2.71
CA VAL A 219 7.39 -5.87 -1.38
C VAL A 219 8.50 -6.44 -0.49
N GLY A 220 8.18 -6.66 0.79
CA GLY A 220 9.16 -7.07 1.80
C GLY A 220 9.91 -8.35 1.47
N GLY A 221 9.27 -9.35 0.84
CA GLY A 221 9.93 -10.58 0.41
C GLY A 221 10.92 -10.37 -0.73
N GLU A 222 10.61 -9.47 -1.68
CA GLU A 222 11.53 -9.10 -2.77
C GLU A 222 12.75 -8.36 -2.21
N TYR A 223 12.51 -7.40 -1.29
CA TYR A 223 13.56 -6.71 -0.55
C TYR A 223 14.46 -7.70 0.19
N ALA A 224 13.88 -8.61 0.98
CA ALA A 224 14.60 -9.58 1.77
C ALA A 224 15.43 -10.54 0.91
N ALA A 225 14.90 -11.00 -0.23
CA ALA A 225 15.62 -11.89 -1.15
C ALA A 225 16.91 -11.25 -1.66
N ILE A 226 16.88 -9.98 -2.07
CA ILE A 226 18.08 -9.25 -2.52
C ILE A 226 19.00 -9.00 -1.33
N LYS A 227 18.47 -8.55 -0.19
CA LYS A 227 19.25 -8.22 1.00
C LYS A 227 20.05 -9.42 1.53
N PHE A 228 19.39 -10.57 1.67
CA PHE A 228 20.07 -11.76 2.16
C PHE A 228 21.06 -12.33 1.14
N ALA A 229 20.78 -12.29 -0.17
CA ALA A 229 21.71 -12.70 -1.20
C ALA A 229 22.97 -11.79 -1.22
N ALA A 230 22.78 -10.49 -1.02
CA ALA A 230 23.89 -9.54 -0.92
C ALA A 230 24.72 -9.77 0.34
N LEU A 231 24.10 -10.00 1.50
CA LEU A 231 24.78 -10.32 2.75
C LEU A 231 25.59 -11.63 2.66
N ALA A 232 25.11 -12.60 1.87
CA ALA A 232 25.83 -13.84 1.59
C ALA A 232 26.95 -13.68 0.54
N GLY A 233 27.16 -12.50 -0.02
CA GLY A 233 28.16 -12.24 -1.05
C GLY A 233 27.81 -12.76 -2.45
N ALA A 234 26.56 -13.21 -2.66
CA ALA A 234 26.11 -13.75 -3.95
C ALA A 234 25.79 -12.65 -4.97
N LEU A 235 25.42 -11.45 -4.52
CA LEU A 235 25.03 -10.31 -5.35
C LEU A 235 25.68 -9.00 -4.87
N ASP A 236 25.94 -8.09 -5.81
CA ASP A 236 26.23 -6.69 -5.51
C ASP A 236 24.92 -5.95 -5.29
N GLU A 237 24.65 -5.58 -4.03
CA GLU A 237 23.37 -4.99 -3.61
C GLU A 237 22.99 -3.74 -4.41
N LYS A 238 23.94 -2.78 -4.52
CA LYS A 238 23.68 -1.50 -5.21
C LYS A 238 23.35 -1.74 -6.69
N LYS A 239 24.12 -2.57 -7.38
CA LYS A 239 23.89 -2.86 -8.81
C LYS A 239 22.56 -3.56 -9.05
N VAL A 240 22.25 -4.61 -8.27
CA VAL A 240 21.01 -5.37 -8.43
C VAL A 240 19.77 -4.51 -8.14
N ILE A 241 19.85 -3.61 -7.15
CA ILE A 241 18.74 -2.70 -6.85
C ILE A 241 18.52 -1.73 -8.01
N PHE A 242 19.56 -1.09 -8.54
CA PHE A 242 19.40 -0.21 -9.70
C PHE A 242 18.87 -0.96 -10.93
N GLU A 243 19.33 -2.18 -11.18
CA GLU A 243 18.82 -3.02 -12.27
C GLU A 243 17.34 -3.35 -12.08
N THR A 244 16.94 -3.76 -10.88
CA THR A 244 15.55 -4.11 -10.54
C THR A 244 14.61 -2.91 -10.69
N LEU A 245 14.97 -1.76 -10.09
CA LEU A 245 14.12 -0.56 -10.15
C LEU A 245 14.08 0.03 -11.57
N THR A 246 15.17 -0.08 -12.33
CA THR A 246 15.17 0.25 -13.76
C THR A 246 14.25 -0.71 -14.55
N GLY A 247 14.19 -1.98 -14.15
CA GLY A 247 13.25 -2.96 -14.69
C GLY A 247 11.79 -2.50 -14.53
N PHE A 248 11.41 -1.99 -13.36
CA PHE A 248 10.06 -1.42 -13.15
C PHE A 248 9.78 -0.22 -14.05
N LYS A 249 10.74 0.71 -14.15
CA LYS A 249 10.62 1.88 -15.05
C LYS A 249 10.47 1.46 -16.50
N ARG A 250 11.27 0.51 -16.96
CA ARG A 250 11.23 -0.03 -18.33
C ARG A 250 9.90 -0.74 -18.61
N ALA A 251 9.32 -1.42 -17.62
CA ALA A 251 8.01 -2.06 -17.72
C ALA A 251 6.83 -1.08 -17.68
N GLY A 252 7.07 0.22 -17.41
CA GLY A 252 6.05 1.25 -17.48
C GLY A 252 5.64 1.89 -16.16
N ALA A 253 6.33 1.59 -15.04
CA ALA A 253 6.04 2.25 -13.76
C ALA A 253 6.46 3.73 -13.79
N ASP A 254 5.56 4.61 -13.38
CA ASP A 254 5.83 6.01 -13.11
C ASP A 254 6.32 6.22 -11.68
N LEU A 255 5.78 5.46 -10.73
CA LEU A 255 6.13 5.46 -9.32
C LEU A 255 6.61 4.07 -8.86
N ILE A 256 7.51 4.07 -7.89
CA ILE A 256 8.01 2.83 -7.28
C ILE A 256 7.91 2.95 -5.76
N VAL A 257 7.19 2.03 -5.13
CA VAL A 257 7.18 1.86 -3.68
C VAL A 257 8.21 0.79 -3.31
N SER A 258 9.18 1.13 -2.49
CA SER A 258 10.26 0.20 -2.13
C SER A 258 10.83 0.48 -0.74
N TYR A 259 11.24 -0.56 -0.05
CA TYR A 259 12.02 -0.46 1.18
C TYR A 259 13.45 0.05 0.94
N TYR A 260 13.91 0.07 -0.31
CA TYR A 260 15.21 0.64 -0.71
C TYR A 260 15.18 2.13 -1.01
N THR A 261 14.00 2.79 -1.03
CA THR A 261 13.84 4.19 -1.47
C THR A 261 14.83 5.13 -0.79
N LYS A 262 15.04 4.99 0.50
CA LYS A 262 15.97 5.80 1.30
C LYS A 262 17.44 5.62 0.86
N GLN A 263 17.87 4.36 0.68
CA GLN A 263 19.23 4.04 0.22
C GLN A 263 19.46 4.50 -1.23
N VAL A 264 18.48 4.27 -2.10
CA VAL A 264 18.56 4.68 -3.50
C VAL A 264 18.66 6.20 -3.62
N ALA A 265 17.89 6.96 -2.83
CA ALA A 265 17.97 8.42 -2.81
C ALA A 265 19.37 8.92 -2.39
N GLN A 266 20.06 8.19 -1.51
CA GLN A 266 21.45 8.49 -1.15
C GLN A 266 22.40 8.14 -2.30
N TRP A 267 22.29 6.93 -2.87
CA TRP A 267 23.15 6.47 -3.96
C TRP A 267 23.04 7.31 -5.24
N LEU A 268 21.90 7.94 -5.48
CA LEU A 268 21.70 8.85 -6.62
C LEU A 268 22.40 10.21 -6.45
N LYS A 269 22.91 10.51 -5.25
CA LYS A 269 23.67 11.75 -4.97
C LYS A 269 25.18 11.54 -5.06
N GLU A 270 25.63 10.28 -5.07
CA GLU A 270 27.04 9.89 -5.24
C GLU A 270 27.47 9.96 -6.72
#